data_5b6762b2a30a6530530345b742c0fdcd
#
_entry.id   5b6762b2a30a6530530345b742c0fdcd
#
_cell.length_a   1.000
_cell.length_b   1.000
_cell.length_c   1.000
_cell.angle_alpha   90.00
_cell.angle_beta   90.00
_cell.angle_gamma   90.00
#
_symmetry.space_group_name_H-M   'P 1'
#
loop_
_entity.id
_entity.type
_entity.pdbx_description
1 polymer ?
#
loop_
_entity_poly.entity_id
_entity_poly.type
_entity_poly.pdbx_seq_one_letter_code
_entity_poly.pdbx_strand_id
1 'polypeptide(L)'
;EGKPESYYFPPQYNNVDNNFSYTFMGLEPGTTKDQLRRCLENWNKGDNGIIDLSRAYRLKRGTGWLIPPGVLHAPGSLCTYEPQWGSDVFGMFQSIVEGRYVPWSLLVKDMPKDKHQDLDFIIGQLDWDKNVDTHFKDSNYIEPIVDTAKSSAG
;
A
#
# COMPACT_ATOMS: atom_id res chain seq x y z
N GLU A 1 11.44 -7.39 11.52
CA GLU A 1 11.63 -7.50 10.05
C GLU A 1 10.32 -7.15 9.36
N GLY A 2 10.41 -6.37 8.28
CA GLY A 2 9.25 -6.01 7.49
C GLY A 2 8.80 -7.14 6.57
N LYS A 3 7.59 -7.02 6.02
CA LYS A 3 6.97 -8.00 5.13
C LYS A 3 7.11 -7.55 3.67
N PRO A 4 7.93 -8.22 2.84
CA PRO A 4 7.94 -8.03 1.40
C PRO A 4 6.65 -8.58 0.80
N GLU A 5 6.08 -7.83 -0.15
CA GLU A 5 4.85 -8.20 -0.84
C GLU A 5 4.97 -7.95 -2.34
N SER A 6 4.04 -8.50 -3.10
CA SER A 6 3.85 -8.12 -4.48
C SER A 6 2.37 -8.13 -4.85
N TYR A 7 1.99 -7.29 -5.81
CA TYR A 7 0.66 -7.29 -6.41
C TYR A 7 0.73 -7.80 -7.83
N TYR A 8 -0.26 -8.60 -8.20
CA TYR A 8 -0.53 -8.98 -9.58
C TYR A 8 -2.02 -8.81 -9.86
N PHE A 9 -2.35 -8.22 -10.99
CA PHE A 9 -3.73 -7.94 -11.41
C PHE A 9 -4.14 -8.87 -12.55
N PRO A 10 -4.62 -10.09 -12.25
CA PRO A 10 -4.89 -11.11 -13.25
C PRO A 10 -6.00 -10.68 -14.22
N PRO A 11 -5.79 -10.75 -15.55
CA PRO A 11 -6.77 -10.30 -16.53
C PRO A 11 -8.10 -11.05 -16.47
N GLN A 12 -8.07 -12.35 -16.16
CA GLN A 12 -9.25 -13.21 -16.10
C GLN A 12 -10.25 -12.82 -15.00
N TYR A 13 -9.79 -12.14 -13.95
CA TYR A 13 -10.64 -11.67 -12.85
C TYR A 13 -10.95 -10.17 -12.93
N ASN A 14 -10.36 -9.49 -13.90
CA ASN A 14 -10.49 -8.06 -14.13
C ASN A 14 -11.00 -7.80 -15.54
N ASN A 15 -12.06 -8.48 -15.93
CA ASN A 15 -12.60 -8.49 -17.29
C ASN A 15 -13.48 -7.27 -17.63
N VAL A 16 -13.84 -6.47 -16.63
CA VAL A 16 -14.61 -5.25 -16.86
C VAL A 16 -13.66 -4.12 -17.21
N ASP A 17 -13.91 -3.43 -18.32
CA ASP A 17 -13.17 -2.24 -18.69
C ASP A 17 -13.45 -1.13 -17.68
N ASN A 18 -12.43 -0.79 -16.90
CA ASN A 18 -12.47 0.27 -15.94
C ASN A 18 -11.37 1.28 -16.26
N ASN A 19 -11.76 2.42 -16.81
CA ASN A 19 -10.82 3.50 -17.15
C ASN A 19 -10.22 4.19 -15.92
N PHE A 20 -10.75 3.91 -14.73
CA PHE A 20 -10.35 4.51 -13.46
C PHE A 20 -9.71 3.50 -12.50
N SER A 21 -9.23 2.36 -12.99
CA SER A 21 -8.54 1.40 -12.15
C SER A 21 -7.25 1.99 -11.57
N TYR A 22 -7.07 1.87 -10.26
CA TYR A 22 -5.96 2.47 -9.51
C TYR A 22 -5.54 1.59 -8.33
N THR A 23 -4.33 1.84 -7.86
CA THR A 23 -3.78 1.37 -6.59
C THR A 23 -2.99 2.51 -5.93
N PHE A 24 -2.74 2.39 -4.64
CA PHE A 24 -1.91 3.33 -3.90
C PHE A 24 -0.58 2.68 -3.50
N MET A 25 0.53 3.37 -3.76
CA MET A 25 1.88 2.94 -3.39
C MET A 25 2.69 4.16 -2.94
N GLY A 26 3.03 4.19 -1.66
CA GLY A 26 3.73 5.31 -1.04
C GLY A 26 2.88 6.57 -0.90
N LEU A 27 3.58 7.67 -0.73
CA LEU A 27 3.02 9.01 -0.51
C LEU A 27 3.38 9.92 -1.69
N GLU A 28 2.63 10.99 -1.87
CA GLU A 28 2.99 12.02 -2.85
C GLU A 28 4.38 12.60 -2.51
N PRO A 29 5.26 12.78 -3.53
CA PRO A 29 6.55 13.41 -3.34
C PRO A 29 6.41 14.80 -2.70
N GLY A 30 7.23 15.06 -1.68
CA GLY A 30 7.14 16.29 -0.90
C GLY A 30 6.23 16.20 0.33
N THR A 31 5.53 15.08 0.53
CA THR A 31 4.85 14.79 1.80
C THR A 31 5.86 14.78 2.95
N THR A 32 5.51 15.39 4.06
CA THR A 32 6.37 15.46 5.25
C THR A 32 5.89 14.52 6.35
N LYS A 33 6.80 14.10 7.24
CA LYS A 33 6.45 13.32 8.42
C LYS A 33 5.45 14.03 9.32
N ASP A 34 5.47 15.36 9.38
CA ASP A 34 4.50 16.16 10.12
C ASP A 34 3.08 16.11 9.56
N GLN A 35 2.95 15.99 8.21
CA GLN A 35 1.64 15.78 7.59
C GLN A 35 1.08 14.40 7.95
N LEU A 36 1.90 13.35 7.88
CA LEU A 36 1.50 12.01 8.30
C LEU A 36 1.16 11.96 9.81
N ARG A 37 1.96 12.64 10.65
CA ARG A 37 1.69 12.78 12.08
C ARG A 37 0.30 13.37 12.33
N ARG A 38 -0.07 14.44 11.65
CA ARG A 38 -1.42 15.02 11.73
C ARG A 38 -2.53 14.06 11.37
N CYS A 39 -2.31 13.19 10.37
CA CYS A 39 -3.26 12.12 10.07
C CYS A 39 -3.46 11.19 11.28
N LEU A 40 -2.38 10.77 11.92
CA LEU A 40 -2.45 9.89 13.11
C LEU A 40 -3.11 10.59 14.31
N GLU A 41 -2.81 11.86 14.57
CA GLU A 41 -3.44 12.68 15.62
C GLU A 41 -4.94 12.89 15.40
N ASN A 42 -5.40 12.83 14.16
CA ASN A 42 -6.80 12.95 13.79
C ASN A 42 -7.57 11.61 13.75
N TRP A 43 -6.97 10.51 14.19
CA TRP A 43 -7.52 9.15 14.08
C TRP A 43 -8.99 9.03 14.50
N ASN A 44 -9.35 9.64 15.61
CA ASN A 44 -10.70 9.56 16.20
C ASN A 44 -11.64 10.69 15.75
N LYS A 45 -11.25 11.50 14.76
CA LYS A 45 -12.05 12.64 14.28
C LYS A 45 -12.79 12.35 12.96
N GLY A 46 -12.83 11.10 12.54
CA GLY A 46 -13.38 10.68 11.25
C GLY A 46 -12.29 10.12 10.33
N ASP A 47 -12.37 10.39 9.03
CA ASP A 47 -11.30 10.06 8.08
C ASP A 47 -10.05 10.88 8.44
N ASN A 48 -8.94 10.18 8.65
CA ASN A 48 -7.69 10.82 9.02
C ASN A 48 -6.94 11.47 7.85
N GLY A 49 -7.47 11.36 6.63
CA GLY A 49 -6.94 12.02 5.45
C GLY A 49 -5.65 11.42 4.87
N ILE A 50 -5.27 10.21 5.26
CA ILE A 50 -4.04 9.59 4.76
C ILE A 50 -4.11 9.31 3.25
N ILE A 51 -5.29 9.04 2.73
CA ILE A 51 -5.49 8.79 1.29
C ILE A 51 -5.17 10.05 0.47
N ASP A 52 -5.41 11.24 1.01
CA ASP A 52 -5.06 12.51 0.35
C ASP A 52 -3.54 12.73 0.24
N LEU A 53 -2.77 12.05 1.07
CA LEU A 53 -1.31 12.03 1.00
C LEU A 53 -0.76 10.87 0.16
N SER A 54 -1.59 9.90 -0.17
CA SER A 54 -1.16 8.66 -0.83
C SER A 54 -1.04 8.85 -2.34
N ARG A 55 0.04 8.31 -2.91
CA ARG A 55 0.28 8.38 -4.34
C ARG A 55 -0.51 7.30 -5.08
N ALA A 56 -1.39 7.73 -5.98
CA ALA A 56 -2.18 6.84 -6.80
C ALA A 56 -1.47 6.50 -8.11
N TYR A 57 -1.57 5.23 -8.53
CA TYR A 57 -1.10 4.77 -9.82
C TYR A 57 -2.24 4.15 -10.62
N ARG A 58 -2.32 4.52 -11.90
CA ARG A 58 -3.26 3.87 -12.80
C ARG A 58 -2.81 2.43 -13.06
N LEU A 59 -3.75 1.51 -12.93
CA LEU A 59 -3.51 0.09 -13.12
C LEU A 59 -3.71 -0.34 -14.57
N LYS A 60 -2.92 -1.31 -14.99
CA LYS A 60 -3.07 -2.06 -16.24
C LYS A 60 -3.18 -3.54 -15.89
N ARG A 61 -4.18 -4.21 -16.44
CA ARG A 61 -4.39 -5.65 -16.24
C ARG A 61 -3.19 -6.45 -16.73
N GLY A 62 -2.86 -7.55 -16.07
CA GLY A 62 -1.72 -8.40 -16.39
C GLY A 62 -0.38 -7.87 -15.90
N THR A 63 -0.35 -6.74 -15.18
CA THR A 63 0.87 -6.16 -14.62
C THR A 63 1.03 -6.49 -13.15
N GLY A 64 2.20 -6.24 -12.62
CA GLY A 64 2.52 -6.46 -11.22
C GLY A 64 3.30 -5.32 -10.59
N TRP A 65 3.43 -5.38 -9.29
CA TRP A 65 4.21 -4.46 -8.49
C TRP A 65 4.96 -5.20 -7.39
N LEU A 66 6.19 -4.82 -7.13
CA LEU A 66 6.92 -5.17 -5.92
C LEU A 66 6.65 -4.11 -4.85
N ILE A 67 6.38 -4.56 -3.63
CA ILE A 67 6.12 -3.68 -2.50
C ILE A 67 7.16 -3.96 -1.42
N PRO A 68 8.18 -3.10 -1.32
CA PRO A 68 9.18 -3.24 -0.27
C PRO A 68 8.56 -3.06 1.12
N PRO A 69 9.12 -3.71 2.16
CA PRO A 69 8.71 -3.47 3.53
C PRO A 69 8.72 -2.00 3.92
N GLY A 70 7.76 -1.57 4.73
CA GLY A 70 7.65 -0.20 5.21
C GLY A 70 7.10 0.81 4.18
N VAL A 71 6.67 0.37 3.01
CA VAL A 71 5.94 1.20 2.05
C VAL A 71 4.44 1.13 2.32
N LEU A 72 3.80 2.28 2.49
CA LEU A 72 2.35 2.38 2.59
C LEU A 72 1.71 1.99 1.25
N HIS A 73 0.69 1.14 1.28
CA HIS A 73 0.05 0.67 0.06
C HIS A 73 -1.39 0.22 0.30
N ALA A 74 -2.16 0.18 -0.76
CA ALA A 74 -3.52 -0.37 -0.77
C ALA A 74 -3.84 -0.93 -2.16
N PRO A 75 -4.54 -2.09 -2.26
CA PRO A 75 -4.76 -2.79 -3.54
C PRO A 75 -5.59 -2.00 -4.54
N GLY A 76 -6.46 -1.09 -4.09
CA GLY A 76 -7.26 -0.25 -4.96
C GLY A 76 -8.47 -0.99 -5.57
N SER A 77 -8.71 -0.77 -6.88
CA SER A 77 -9.99 -1.06 -7.52
C SER A 77 -10.03 -2.34 -8.38
N LEU A 78 -8.92 -3.08 -8.48
CA LEU A 78 -8.87 -4.34 -9.22
C LEU A 78 -8.77 -5.54 -8.28
N CYS A 79 -9.26 -6.69 -8.75
CA CYS A 79 -8.95 -7.97 -8.12
C CYS A 79 -7.43 -8.18 -8.15
N THR A 80 -6.85 -8.39 -6.97
CA THR A 80 -5.41 -8.45 -6.75
C THR A 80 -5.02 -9.82 -6.21
N TYR A 81 -4.03 -10.45 -6.83
CA TYR A 81 -3.31 -11.56 -6.23
C TYR A 81 -2.09 -11.00 -5.50
N GLU A 82 -2.02 -11.25 -4.19
CA GLU A 82 -1.02 -10.65 -3.30
C GLU A 82 -0.22 -11.74 -2.57
N PRO A 83 0.89 -12.24 -3.14
CA PRO A 83 1.83 -13.06 -2.41
C PRO A 83 2.62 -12.23 -1.40
N GLN A 84 2.78 -12.80 -0.21
CA GLN A 84 3.51 -12.23 0.92
C GLN A 84 4.46 -13.28 1.46
N TRP A 85 5.61 -12.88 1.98
CA TRP A 85 6.57 -13.81 2.56
C TRP A 85 7.44 -13.18 3.65
N GLY A 86 7.99 -14.03 4.48
CA GLY A 86 8.95 -13.68 5.53
C GLY A 86 8.34 -13.18 6.83
N SER A 87 7.15 -12.60 6.83
CA SER A 87 6.49 -12.05 8.02
C SER A 87 5.00 -11.84 7.76
N ASP A 88 4.20 -11.76 8.81
CA ASP A 88 2.80 -11.37 8.80
C ASP A 88 2.52 -10.06 9.55
N VAL A 89 3.58 -9.27 9.82
CA VAL A 89 3.44 -7.96 10.43
C VAL A 89 2.52 -7.07 9.61
N PHE A 90 1.72 -6.29 10.30
CA PHE A 90 0.68 -5.47 9.71
C PHE A 90 0.48 -4.17 10.50
N GLY A 91 0.24 -3.06 9.80
CA GLY A 91 -0.11 -1.79 10.41
C GLY A 91 -1.07 -1.02 9.52
N MET A 92 -2.33 -0.87 9.93
CA MET A 92 -3.33 -0.10 9.19
C MET A 92 -3.18 1.38 9.52
N PHE A 93 -2.76 2.20 8.55
CA PHE A 93 -2.57 3.65 8.75
C PHE A 93 -3.82 4.49 8.42
N GLN A 94 -4.87 3.89 7.91
CA GLN A 94 -6.13 4.54 7.56
C GLN A 94 -7.17 4.34 8.66
N SER A 95 -7.80 5.42 9.12
CA SER A 95 -8.79 5.38 10.23
C SER A 95 -10.20 4.98 9.80
N ILE A 96 -10.54 5.12 8.52
CA ILE A 96 -11.82 4.68 7.94
C ILE A 96 -11.54 3.95 6.63
N VAL A 97 -12.07 2.74 6.49
CA VAL A 97 -12.02 1.94 5.26
C VAL A 97 -13.43 1.54 4.87
N GLU A 98 -13.87 1.88 3.66
CA GLU A 98 -15.22 1.59 3.16
C GLU A 98 -16.34 2.03 4.14
N GLY A 99 -16.19 3.20 4.75
CA GLY A 99 -17.14 3.74 5.74
C GLY A 99 -17.10 3.10 7.12
N ARG A 100 -16.16 2.18 7.37
CA ARG A 100 -15.99 1.49 8.66
C ARG A 100 -14.80 2.06 9.41
N TYR A 101 -14.98 2.35 10.69
CA TYR A 101 -13.89 2.77 11.57
C TYR A 101 -12.88 1.65 11.80
N VAL A 102 -11.62 1.98 11.65
CA VAL A 102 -10.49 1.11 11.95
C VAL A 102 -10.03 1.42 13.38
N PRO A 103 -10.00 0.46 14.29
CA PRO A 103 -9.50 0.71 15.64
C PRO A 103 -7.99 0.94 15.63
N TRP A 104 -7.51 1.86 16.50
CA TRP A 104 -6.09 2.17 16.68
C TRP A 104 -5.23 0.92 16.92
N SER A 105 -5.80 -0.09 17.56
CA SER A 105 -5.12 -1.36 17.80
C SER A 105 -4.67 -2.09 16.53
N LEU A 106 -5.30 -1.84 15.37
CA LEU A 106 -4.85 -2.41 14.10
C LEU A 106 -3.65 -1.68 13.51
N LEU A 107 -3.45 -0.41 13.85
CA LEU A 107 -2.23 0.31 13.47
C LEU A 107 -1.02 -0.23 14.24
N VAL A 108 -1.20 -0.48 15.55
CA VAL A 108 -0.08 -0.79 16.47
C VAL A 108 0.00 -2.26 16.87
N LYS A 109 -0.76 -3.13 16.21
CA LYS A 109 -0.96 -4.55 16.55
C LYS A 109 0.37 -5.29 16.80
N ASP A 110 1.35 -5.09 15.96
CA ASP A 110 2.62 -5.81 15.98
C ASP A 110 3.78 -4.96 16.53
N MET A 111 3.47 -3.84 17.20
CA MET A 111 4.43 -2.96 17.84
C MET A 111 4.55 -3.27 19.34
N PRO A 112 5.69 -2.96 19.98
CA PRO A 112 5.83 -3.05 21.43
C PRO A 112 4.76 -2.21 22.14
N LYS A 113 4.17 -2.75 23.22
CA LYS A 113 3.02 -2.11 23.92
C LYS A 113 3.34 -0.72 24.45
N ASP A 114 4.56 -0.49 24.91
CA ASP A 114 5.04 0.80 25.40
C ASP A 114 5.22 1.85 24.28
N LYS A 115 5.13 1.41 23.01
CA LYS A 115 5.24 2.25 21.81
C LYS A 115 3.92 2.58 21.13
N HIS A 116 2.80 2.05 21.62
CA HIS A 116 1.49 2.23 20.99
C HIS A 116 0.99 3.68 20.92
N GLN A 117 1.57 4.61 21.70
CA GLN A 117 1.25 6.04 21.68
C GLN A 117 2.44 6.90 21.21
N ASP A 118 3.55 6.28 20.83
CA ASP A 118 4.76 6.96 20.38
C ASP A 118 4.67 7.16 18.85
N LEU A 119 4.16 8.33 18.44
CA LEU A 119 3.97 8.62 17.01
C LEU A 119 5.29 8.66 16.23
N ASP A 120 6.41 9.06 16.87
CA ASP A 120 7.72 9.04 16.23
C ASP A 120 8.17 7.60 15.95
N PHE A 121 7.94 6.72 16.91
CA PHE A 121 8.20 5.29 16.72
C PHE A 121 7.33 4.69 15.61
N ILE A 122 6.03 4.98 15.62
CA ILE A 122 5.06 4.47 14.61
C ILE A 122 5.47 4.93 13.21
N ILE A 123 5.74 6.22 13.02
CA ILE A 123 6.18 6.79 11.73
C ILE A 123 7.56 6.24 11.35
N GLY A 124 8.42 6.00 12.33
CA GLY A 124 9.74 5.41 12.14
C GLY A 124 9.75 3.96 11.63
N GLN A 125 8.60 3.25 11.66
CA GLN A 125 8.48 1.93 11.05
C GLN A 125 8.41 1.97 9.51
N LEU A 126 8.13 3.15 8.94
CA LEU A 126 8.06 3.33 7.51
C LEU A 126 9.46 3.55 6.90
N ASP A 127 9.70 2.95 5.75
CA ASP A 127 10.81 3.33 4.88
C ASP A 127 10.46 4.66 4.20
N TRP A 128 10.84 5.77 4.86
CA TRP A 128 10.40 7.08 4.43
C TRP A 128 10.85 7.43 3.02
N ASP A 129 12.11 7.12 2.70
CA ASP A 129 12.69 7.46 1.39
C ASP A 129 11.94 6.76 0.26
N LYS A 130 11.58 5.49 0.44
CA LYS A 130 10.77 4.75 -0.53
C LYS A 130 9.33 5.25 -0.61
N ASN A 131 8.74 5.70 0.50
CA ASN A 131 7.37 6.22 0.49
C ASN A 131 7.22 7.50 -0.33
N VAL A 132 8.25 8.36 -0.37
CA VAL A 132 8.22 9.63 -1.11
C VAL A 132 9.06 9.61 -2.40
N ASP A 133 9.51 8.43 -2.82
CA ASP A 133 10.37 8.25 -4.00
C ASP A 133 9.63 8.63 -5.30
N THR A 134 10.13 9.64 -5.99
CA THR A 134 9.60 10.07 -7.30
C THR A 134 9.71 9.00 -8.38
N HIS A 135 10.67 8.07 -8.23
CA HIS A 135 10.99 6.99 -9.17
C HIS A 135 10.47 5.61 -8.70
N PHE A 136 9.57 5.58 -7.72
CA PHE A 136 9.05 4.33 -7.17
C PHE A 136 8.53 3.38 -8.25
N LYS A 137 7.80 3.90 -9.24
CA LYS A 137 7.29 3.12 -10.35
C LYS A 137 8.40 2.47 -11.18
N ASP A 138 9.48 3.19 -11.47
CA ASP A 138 10.56 2.72 -12.34
C ASP A 138 11.26 1.49 -11.73
N SER A 139 11.33 1.43 -10.42
CA SER A 139 12.00 0.36 -9.67
C SER A 139 11.08 -0.81 -9.29
N ASN A 140 9.77 -0.60 -9.20
CA ASN A 140 8.85 -1.56 -8.57
C ASN A 140 7.73 -2.06 -9.49
N TYR A 141 7.46 -1.40 -10.62
CA TYR A 141 6.46 -1.83 -11.57
C TYR A 141 7.00 -2.94 -12.48
N ILE A 142 6.19 -3.95 -12.73
CA ILE A 142 6.54 -5.14 -13.52
C ILE A 142 5.57 -5.27 -14.70
N GLU A 143 6.08 -5.14 -15.91
CA GLU A 143 5.36 -5.52 -17.11
C GLU A 143 5.27 -7.04 -17.24
N PRO A 144 4.16 -7.60 -17.76
CA PRO A 144 4.02 -9.02 -17.95
C PRO A 144 5.01 -9.54 -18.99
N ILE A 145 5.68 -10.63 -18.65
CA ILE A 145 6.49 -11.39 -19.61
C ILE A 145 5.59 -12.50 -20.18
N VAL A 146 5.31 -12.43 -21.46
CA VAL A 146 4.56 -13.48 -22.15
C VAL A 146 5.50 -14.65 -22.46
N ASP A 147 5.33 -15.74 -21.74
CA ASP A 147 5.98 -17.02 -22.08
C ASP A 147 5.19 -17.70 -23.19
N THR A 148 5.60 -17.49 -24.43
CA THR A 148 4.91 -18.03 -25.62
C THR A 148 4.88 -19.56 -25.65
N ALA A 149 5.84 -20.24 -25.00
CA ALA A 149 5.85 -21.71 -24.91
C ALA A 149 4.76 -22.25 -23.98
N LYS A 150 4.37 -21.47 -22.96
CA LYS A 150 3.31 -21.83 -22.00
C LYS A 150 1.96 -21.19 -22.32
N SER A 151 1.94 -20.11 -23.07
CA SER A 151 0.71 -19.37 -23.41
C SER A 151 -0.06 -19.97 -24.59
N SER A 152 0.48 -20.96 -25.27
CA SER A 152 -0.17 -21.66 -26.40
C SER A 152 -1.12 -22.79 -25.99
N ALA A 153 -1.32 -23.00 -24.70
CA ALA A 153 -2.10 -24.12 -24.15
C ALA A 153 -3.50 -23.71 -23.62
N GLY A 154 -4.02 -22.55 -24.03
CA GLY A 154 -5.34 -22.05 -23.61
C GLY A 154 -6.21 -21.67 -24.80
#